data_c56f7a96b771820d5c39529ff2f77f4a
#
_entry.id   c56f7a96b771820d5c39529ff2f77f4a
#
_cell.length_a   1.000
_cell.length_b   1.000
_cell.length_c   1.000
_cell.angle_alpha   90.00
_cell.angle_beta   90.00
_cell.angle_gamma   90.00
#
_symmetry.space_group_name_H-M   'P 1'
#
loop_
_entity.id
_entity.type
_entity.pdbx_description
1 polymer ?
#
loop_
_entity_poly.entity_id
_entity_poly.type
_entity_poly.pdbx_seq_one_letter_code
_entity_poly.pdbx_strand_id
1 'polypeptide(L)'
;MNIEQEREKLILFTKIGAIVLTSFALLATSFFVYPENRAVFNESLLHEKELPIYCVDTQEPKISISFDAAWGNDDTARILEILAKHNVKATFFMTGGWIEKYPDDVKAIAAGGHDLGNHSENHKQMSQLSAAQCKEEIMKPHEKVKKLTGKDMILFRPPYGDYNDTLIRVCRENKYYPIQWDVDSLDWKDYDAATIIRRVTEHKHLGNGSIILCHNGGKHTAEALDELLTILKKKGFQLVPISALIMKDNYT
;
A
#
# COMPACT_ATOMS: atom_id res chain seq x y z
N MET A 1 -8.71 53.09 38.48
CA MET A 1 -9.18 52.49 37.20
C MET A 1 -10.40 53.28 36.83
N ASN A 2 -10.43 53.90 35.62
CA ASN A 2 -11.42 54.94 35.25
C ASN A 2 -12.72 54.23 34.82
N ILE A 3 -13.85 54.67 35.38
CA ILE A 3 -15.19 54.14 35.11
C ILE A 3 -15.50 54.12 33.60
N GLU A 4 -14.96 55.04 32.86
CA GLU A 4 -15.10 55.15 31.40
C GLU A 4 -14.42 53.97 30.64
N GLN A 5 -13.28 53.52 31.08
CA GLN A 5 -12.57 52.36 30.50
C GLN A 5 -13.33 51.02 30.75
N GLU A 6 -13.94 50.86 31.89
CA GLU A 6 -14.78 49.68 32.18
C GLU A 6 -16.08 49.69 31.37
N ARG A 7 -16.64 50.85 31.12
CA ARG A 7 -17.84 51.01 30.28
C ARG A 7 -17.54 50.72 28.81
N GLU A 8 -16.39 51.15 28.30
CA GLU A 8 -15.94 50.81 26.93
C GLU A 8 -15.68 49.34 26.76
N LYS A 9 -15.03 48.68 27.73
CA LYS A 9 -14.82 47.22 27.70
C LYS A 9 -16.17 46.47 27.71
N LEU A 10 -17.11 46.87 28.54
CA LEU A 10 -18.44 46.25 28.60
C LEU A 10 -19.20 46.39 27.28
N ILE A 11 -19.14 47.56 26.63
CA ILE A 11 -19.71 47.80 25.30
C ILE A 11 -19.05 46.94 24.23
N LEU A 12 -17.72 46.78 24.29
CA LEU A 12 -16.98 45.95 23.37
C LEU A 12 -17.34 44.45 23.53
N PHE A 13 -17.41 43.96 24.75
CA PHE A 13 -17.84 42.57 25.05
C PHE A 13 -19.27 42.28 24.58
N THR A 14 -20.21 43.24 24.80
CA THR A 14 -21.58 43.05 24.29
C THR A 14 -21.68 43.09 22.78
N LYS A 15 -20.87 43.90 22.08
CA LYS A 15 -20.81 43.90 20.61
C LYS A 15 -20.19 42.61 20.06
N ILE A 16 -19.11 42.11 20.65
CA ILE A 16 -18.49 40.83 20.28
C ILE A 16 -19.46 39.67 20.51
N GLY A 17 -20.13 39.64 21.67
CA GLY A 17 -21.14 38.63 21.98
C GLY A 17 -22.33 38.63 20.99
N ALA A 18 -22.80 39.81 20.58
CA ALA A 18 -23.84 39.93 19.57
C ALA A 18 -23.41 39.45 18.20
N ILE A 19 -22.16 39.73 17.78
CA ILE A 19 -21.59 39.25 16.50
C ILE A 19 -21.47 37.72 16.52
N VAL A 20 -20.98 37.13 17.60
CA VAL A 20 -20.85 35.67 17.73
C VAL A 20 -22.24 35.01 17.71
N LEU A 21 -23.22 35.54 18.41
CA LEU A 21 -24.60 35.02 18.39
C LEU A 21 -25.28 35.14 17.02
N THR A 22 -25.08 36.25 16.30
CA THR A 22 -25.62 36.39 14.94
C THR A 22 -24.93 35.47 13.94
N SER A 23 -23.64 35.27 14.06
CA SER A 23 -22.90 34.32 13.22
C SER A 23 -23.34 32.87 13.48
N PHE A 24 -23.60 32.50 14.73
CA PHE A 24 -24.12 31.18 15.10
C PHE A 24 -25.58 30.99 14.59
N ALA A 25 -26.39 32.01 14.66
CA ALA A 25 -27.78 31.98 14.15
C ALA A 25 -27.82 31.86 12.61
N LEU A 26 -26.90 32.55 11.90
CA LEU A 26 -26.78 32.46 10.43
C LEU A 26 -26.26 31.07 10.00
N LEU A 27 -25.32 30.47 10.72
CA LEU A 27 -24.87 29.09 10.50
C LEU A 27 -25.99 28.09 10.78
N ALA A 28 -26.74 28.25 11.86
CA ALA A 28 -27.88 27.39 12.20
C ALA A 28 -29.01 27.48 11.17
N THR A 29 -29.34 28.71 10.69
CA THR A 29 -30.35 28.89 9.65
C THR A 29 -29.93 28.32 8.31
N SER A 30 -28.65 28.43 7.95
CA SER A 30 -28.10 27.77 6.75
C SER A 30 -28.23 26.24 6.83
N PHE A 31 -28.07 25.67 8.02
CA PHE A 31 -28.20 24.24 8.26
C PHE A 31 -29.65 23.72 8.16
N PHE A 32 -30.61 24.56 8.52
CA PHE A 32 -32.05 24.20 8.50
C PHE A 32 -32.76 24.54 7.18
N VAL A 33 -32.28 25.56 6.46
CA VAL A 33 -32.94 26.05 5.22
C VAL A 33 -32.41 25.33 3.97
N TYR A 34 -31.17 24.78 4.02
CA TYR A 34 -30.56 24.06 2.90
C TYR A 34 -30.15 22.63 3.32
N PRO A 35 -31.12 21.67 3.34
CA PRO A 35 -30.85 20.29 3.74
C PRO A 35 -29.81 19.59 2.84
N GLU A 36 -29.66 19.99 1.57
CA GLU A 36 -28.60 19.52 0.68
C GLU A 36 -27.20 19.88 1.18
N ASN A 37 -27.01 21.03 1.82
CA ASN A 37 -25.71 21.41 2.41
C ASN A 37 -25.37 20.54 3.63
N ARG A 38 -26.38 19.94 4.26
CA ARG A 38 -26.23 19.05 5.41
C ARG A 38 -25.64 17.70 5.00
N ALA A 39 -26.05 17.17 3.85
CA ALA A 39 -25.52 15.94 3.29
C ALA A 39 -24.06 16.11 2.87
N VAL A 40 -23.74 17.18 2.13
CA VAL A 40 -22.37 17.50 1.67
C VAL A 40 -21.43 17.74 2.85
N PHE A 41 -21.89 18.45 3.90
CA PHE A 41 -21.05 18.71 5.08
C PHE A 41 -20.80 17.44 5.91
N ASN A 42 -21.81 16.59 6.07
CA ASN A 42 -21.66 15.29 6.74
C ASN A 42 -20.77 14.34 5.94
N GLU A 43 -20.89 14.31 4.61
CA GLU A 43 -20.10 13.46 3.74
C GLU A 43 -18.61 13.88 3.73
N SER A 44 -18.33 15.20 3.74
CA SER A 44 -16.96 15.70 3.80
C SER A 44 -16.29 15.55 5.17
N LEU A 45 -17.05 15.51 6.26
CA LEU A 45 -16.54 15.32 7.63
C LEU A 45 -16.37 13.85 8.02
N LEU A 46 -17.05 12.92 7.32
CA LEU A 46 -17.06 11.49 7.62
C LEU A 46 -16.28 10.67 6.59
N HIS A 47 -15.57 11.32 5.65
CA HIS A 47 -14.76 10.59 4.69
C HIS A 47 -13.50 10.07 5.40
N GLU A 48 -13.61 8.87 5.98
CA GLU A 48 -12.45 8.15 6.42
C GLU A 48 -11.54 7.92 5.21
N LYS A 49 -10.26 8.26 5.37
CA LYS A 49 -9.27 8.07 4.30
C LYS A 49 -9.22 6.59 3.93
N GLU A 50 -9.41 6.30 2.67
CA GLU A 50 -9.28 4.96 2.14
C GLU A 50 -7.83 4.48 2.24
N LEU A 51 -7.60 3.32 2.86
CA LEU A 51 -6.25 2.83 3.11
C LEU A 51 -5.98 1.53 2.35
N PRO A 52 -4.76 1.35 1.82
CA PRO A 52 -4.28 0.06 1.35
C PRO A 52 -3.90 -0.83 2.55
N ILE A 53 -3.67 -2.09 2.29
CA ILE A 53 -3.24 -3.07 3.30
C ILE A 53 -1.73 -2.94 3.52
N TYR A 54 -1.31 -2.54 4.73
CA TYR A 54 0.09 -2.44 5.14
C TYR A 54 0.58 -3.71 5.83
N CYS A 55 -0.26 -4.30 6.64
CA CYS A 55 -0.05 -5.54 7.39
C CYS A 55 -1.42 -6.15 7.74
N VAL A 56 -1.42 -7.32 8.34
CA VAL A 56 -2.65 -8.02 8.78
C VAL A 56 -2.65 -8.16 10.29
N ASP A 57 -3.74 -7.76 10.94
CA ASP A 57 -3.92 -8.03 12.37
C ASP A 57 -4.27 -9.50 12.57
N THR A 58 -3.29 -10.30 13.04
CA THR A 58 -3.44 -11.74 13.24
C THR A 58 -2.60 -12.25 14.39
N GLN A 59 -3.10 -13.28 15.09
CA GLN A 59 -2.33 -14.00 16.12
C GLN A 59 -1.48 -15.12 15.54
N GLU A 60 -1.71 -15.51 14.28
CA GLU A 60 -0.90 -16.53 13.64
C GLU A 60 0.49 -15.97 13.27
N PRO A 61 1.57 -16.73 13.49
CA PRO A 61 2.93 -16.28 13.19
C PRO A 61 3.23 -16.33 11.69
N LYS A 62 2.33 -15.77 10.89
CA LYS A 62 2.45 -15.68 9.43
C LYS A 62 2.93 -14.29 9.02
N ILE A 63 3.87 -14.25 8.07
CA ILE A 63 4.36 -13.03 7.43
C ILE A 63 4.49 -13.27 5.93
N SER A 64 4.59 -12.19 5.15
CA SER A 64 4.86 -12.28 3.71
C SER A 64 6.13 -11.57 3.34
N ILE A 65 6.89 -12.14 2.39
CA ILE A 65 7.97 -11.44 1.69
C ILE A 65 7.53 -11.21 0.25
N SER A 66 7.80 -9.99 -0.25
CA SER A 66 7.40 -9.58 -1.59
C SER A 66 8.52 -8.87 -2.31
N PHE A 67 8.49 -8.93 -3.64
CA PHE A 67 9.50 -8.37 -4.53
C PHE A 67 8.83 -7.47 -5.56
N ASP A 68 9.24 -6.20 -5.62
CA ASP A 68 8.82 -5.30 -6.69
C ASP A 68 9.77 -5.45 -7.88
N ALA A 69 9.23 -5.79 -9.06
CA ALA A 69 9.96 -6.09 -10.27
C ALA A 69 9.68 -5.02 -11.34
N ALA A 70 10.50 -3.98 -11.37
CA ALA A 70 10.42 -2.86 -12.30
C ALA A 70 11.67 -2.72 -13.18
N TRP A 71 12.82 -3.19 -12.69
CA TRP A 71 14.12 -3.12 -13.37
C TRP A 71 14.63 -4.51 -13.65
N GLY A 72 15.77 -4.73 -14.21
CA GLY A 72 16.50 -5.97 -14.45
C GLY A 72 15.85 -7.30 -14.05
N ASN A 73 16.48 -8.39 -14.41
CA ASN A 73 16.05 -9.74 -14.00
C ASN A 73 17.24 -10.67 -13.64
N ASP A 74 18.41 -10.09 -13.49
CA ASP A 74 19.68 -10.85 -13.33
C ASP A 74 19.66 -11.75 -12.08
N ASP A 75 18.87 -11.40 -11.07
CA ASP A 75 18.74 -12.14 -9.82
C ASP A 75 17.45 -12.97 -9.71
N THR A 76 16.50 -12.84 -10.65
CA THR A 76 15.19 -13.50 -10.58
C THR A 76 15.33 -15.02 -10.42
N ALA A 77 16.14 -15.68 -11.26
CA ALA A 77 16.34 -17.13 -11.19
C ALA A 77 16.91 -17.55 -9.82
N ARG A 78 17.85 -16.78 -9.28
CA ARG A 78 18.45 -17.06 -7.98
C ARG A 78 17.48 -16.83 -6.81
N ILE A 79 16.66 -15.78 -6.88
CA ILE A 79 15.59 -15.57 -5.89
C ILE A 79 14.63 -16.77 -5.89
N LEU A 80 14.18 -17.22 -7.06
CA LEU A 80 13.29 -18.39 -7.19
C LEU A 80 13.92 -19.68 -6.65
N GLU A 81 15.20 -19.91 -6.95
CA GLU A 81 15.96 -21.06 -6.41
C GLU A 81 16.01 -21.04 -4.88
N ILE A 82 16.33 -19.89 -4.28
CA ILE A 82 16.39 -19.74 -2.82
C ILE A 82 15.00 -19.94 -2.19
N LEU A 83 13.95 -19.34 -2.76
CA LEU A 83 12.59 -19.53 -2.29
C LEU A 83 12.17 -21.02 -2.35
N ALA A 84 12.52 -21.72 -3.43
CA ALA A 84 12.25 -23.16 -3.58
C ALA A 84 13.02 -23.98 -2.55
N LYS A 85 14.32 -23.71 -2.33
CA LYS A 85 15.16 -24.35 -1.30
C LYS A 85 14.52 -24.24 0.08
N HIS A 86 13.94 -23.09 0.40
CA HIS A 86 13.27 -22.83 1.66
C HIS A 86 11.82 -23.29 1.68
N ASN A 87 11.25 -23.83 0.58
CA ASN A 87 9.81 -24.11 0.44
C ASN A 87 8.94 -22.91 0.84
N VAL A 88 9.31 -21.71 0.36
CA VAL A 88 8.60 -20.44 0.60
C VAL A 88 7.91 -20.00 -0.67
N LYS A 89 6.66 -19.56 -0.55
CA LYS A 89 5.97 -18.85 -1.63
C LYS A 89 5.92 -17.37 -1.29
N ALA A 90 6.29 -16.53 -2.25
CA ALA A 90 6.35 -15.07 -2.14
C ALA A 90 5.37 -14.41 -3.10
N THR A 91 5.32 -13.08 -3.09
CA THR A 91 4.52 -12.27 -4.02
C THR A 91 5.45 -11.40 -4.85
N PHE A 92 5.29 -11.41 -6.18
CA PHE A 92 6.04 -10.57 -7.11
C PHE A 92 5.12 -9.52 -7.71
N PHE A 93 5.38 -8.24 -7.44
CA PHE A 93 4.66 -7.12 -8.05
C PHE A 93 5.42 -6.65 -9.29
N MET A 94 4.88 -6.93 -10.47
CA MET A 94 5.56 -6.73 -11.75
C MET A 94 4.97 -5.56 -12.51
N THR A 95 5.82 -4.68 -13.05
CA THR A 95 5.37 -3.64 -13.99
C THR A 95 5.07 -4.22 -15.38
N GLY A 96 4.21 -3.53 -16.15
CA GLY A 96 3.86 -3.93 -17.51
C GLY A 96 5.08 -3.99 -18.43
N GLY A 97 6.02 -3.06 -18.28
CA GLY A 97 7.27 -3.06 -19.04
C GLY A 97 8.19 -4.24 -18.68
N TRP A 98 8.24 -4.61 -17.40
CA TRP A 98 9.01 -5.79 -16.96
C TRP A 98 8.40 -7.09 -17.48
N ILE A 99 7.07 -7.23 -17.43
CA ILE A 99 6.33 -8.38 -17.97
C ILE A 99 6.62 -8.59 -19.46
N GLU A 100 6.61 -7.51 -20.26
CA GLU A 100 6.91 -7.57 -21.69
C GLU A 100 8.34 -7.99 -21.97
N LYS A 101 9.27 -7.47 -21.19
CA LYS A 101 10.70 -7.70 -21.38
C LYS A 101 11.14 -9.09 -20.92
N TYR A 102 10.50 -9.64 -19.88
CA TYR A 102 10.90 -10.89 -19.23
C TYR A 102 9.74 -11.91 -19.10
N PRO A 103 9.06 -12.28 -20.20
CA PRO A 103 7.89 -13.15 -20.14
C PRO A 103 8.17 -14.56 -19.60
N ASP A 104 9.38 -15.05 -19.75
CA ASP A 104 9.75 -16.37 -19.24
C ASP A 104 9.96 -16.35 -17.72
N ASP A 105 10.43 -15.25 -17.15
CA ASP A 105 10.48 -15.09 -15.69
C ASP A 105 9.07 -15.02 -15.10
N VAL A 106 8.12 -14.34 -15.76
CA VAL A 106 6.71 -14.32 -15.34
C VAL A 106 6.15 -15.75 -15.28
N LYS A 107 6.43 -16.57 -16.31
CA LYS A 107 6.00 -17.98 -16.31
C LYS A 107 6.70 -18.80 -15.22
N ALA A 108 8.00 -18.57 -14.97
CA ALA A 108 8.75 -19.24 -13.92
C ALA A 108 8.21 -18.90 -12.52
N ILE A 109 7.90 -17.63 -12.25
CA ILE A 109 7.23 -17.16 -11.01
C ILE A 109 5.89 -17.87 -10.85
N ALA A 110 5.08 -17.90 -11.91
CA ALA A 110 3.77 -18.56 -11.91
C ALA A 110 3.87 -20.07 -11.68
N ALA A 111 4.82 -20.75 -12.33
CA ALA A 111 5.08 -22.18 -12.19
C ALA A 111 5.62 -22.54 -10.80
N GLY A 112 6.40 -21.63 -10.19
CA GLY A 112 6.88 -21.74 -8.82
C GLY A 112 5.77 -21.65 -7.77
N GLY A 113 4.55 -21.29 -8.16
CA GLY A 113 3.41 -21.15 -7.24
C GLY A 113 3.45 -19.89 -6.40
N HIS A 114 4.15 -18.86 -6.86
CA HIS A 114 4.17 -17.54 -6.26
C HIS A 114 2.96 -16.70 -6.69
N ASP A 115 2.60 -15.69 -5.91
CA ASP A 115 1.60 -14.71 -6.31
C ASP A 115 2.14 -13.83 -7.44
N LEU A 116 1.28 -13.59 -8.42
CA LEU A 116 1.49 -12.62 -9.47
C LEU A 116 0.79 -11.32 -9.06
N GLY A 117 1.56 -10.33 -8.65
CA GLY A 117 1.10 -9.02 -8.27
C GLY A 117 1.33 -7.98 -9.37
N ASN A 118 0.53 -6.94 -9.36
CA ASN A 118 0.52 -5.87 -10.34
C ASN A 118 1.20 -4.61 -9.77
N HIS A 119 2.15 -4.03 -10.51
CA HIS A 119 2.88 -2.84 -10.13
C HIS A 119 2.73 -1.69 -11.14
N SER A 120 1.55 -1.55 -11.73
CA SER A 120 1.18 -0.64 -12.83
C SER A 120 1.88 -0.95 -14.17
N GLU A 121 1.41 -0.31 -15.22
CA GLU A 121 1.99 -0.47 -16.56
C GLU A 121 3.35 0.22 -16.68
N ASN A 122 3.41 1.50 -16.27
CA ASN A 122 4.53 2.39 -16.56
C ASN A 122 5.24 2.92 -15.31
N HIS A 123 5.00 2.34 -14.14
CA HIS A 123 5.61 2.77 -12.86
C HIS A 123 5.41 4.26 -12.55
N LYS A 124 4.19 4.79 -12.78
CA LYS A 124 3.85 6.21 -12.55
C LYS A 124 3.47 6.48 -11.09
N GLN A 125 3.56 7.75 -10.69
CA GLN A 125 2.92 8.24 -9.45
C GLN A 125 1.40 8.21 -9.63
N MET A 126 0.76 7.24 -8.97
CA MET A 126 -0.66 6.93 -9.19
C MET A 126 -1.61 7.99 -8.64
N SER A 127 -1.20 8.73 -7.61
CA SER A 127 -1.99 9.83 -7.04
C SER A 127 -2.19 11.02 -7.98
N GLN A 128 -1.36 11.12 -9.03
CA GLN A 128 -1.40 12.17 -10.04
C GLN A 128 -2.32 11.85 -11.22
N LEU A 129 -2.89 10.64 -11.25
CA LEU A 129 -3.67 10.13 -12.37
C LEU A 129 -5.17 10.25 -12.10
N SER A 130 -5.94 10.46 -13.18
CA SER A 130 -7.40 10.31 -13.15
C SER A 130 -7.81 8.84 -12.93
N ALA A 131 -9.05 8.60 -12.49
CA ALA A 131 -9.58 7.25 -12.31
C ALA A 131 -9.45 6.38 -13.57
N ALA A 132 -9.71 6.95 -14.76
CA ALA A 132 -9.58 6.25 -16.03
C ALA A 132 -8.12 5.85 -16.32
N GLN A 133 -7.17 6.74 -16.04
CA GLN A 133 -5.75 6.47 -16.21
C GLN A 133 -5.25 5.44 -15.17
N CYS A 134 -5.71 5.51 -13.91
CA CYS A 134 -5.40 4.48 -12.91
C CYS A 134 -5.88 3.10 -13.37
N LYS A 135 -7.12 3.02 -13.88
CA LYS A 135 -7.67 1.78 -14.44
C LYS A 135 -6.82 1.23 -15.59
N GLU A 136 -6.40 2.10 -16.51
CA GLU A 136 -5.54 1.71 -17.64
C GLU A 136 -4.19 1.15 -17.15
N GLU A 137 -3.53 1.83 -16.19
CA GLU A 137 -2.27 1.40 -15.58
C GLU A 137 -2.39 0.04 -14.86
N ILE A 138 -3.57 -0.29 -14.32
CA ILE A 138 -3.83 -1.57 -13.65
C ILE A 138 -4.19 -2.67 -14.66
N MET A 139 -5.05 -2.38 -15.64
CA MET A 139 -5.60 -3.43 -16.49
C MET A 139 -4.64 -3.90 -17.59
N LYS A 140 -3.72 -3.06 -18.07
CA LYS A 140 -2.74 -3.47 -19.08
C LYS A 140 -1.80 -4.59 -18.60
N PRO A 141 -1.15 -4.50 -17.43
CA PRO A 141 -0.36 -5.62 -16.90
C PRO A 141 -1.21 -6.86 -16.62
N HIS A 142 -2.45 -6.66 -16.14
CA HIS A 142 -3.38 -7.76 -15.90
C HIS A 142 -3.57 -8.62 -17.14
N GLU A 143 -3.93 -8.00 -18.27
CA GLU A 143 -4.14 -8.69 -19.54
C GLU A 143 -2.87 -9.40 -20.04
N LYS A 144 -1.70 -8.76 -19.88
CA LYS A 144 -0.41 -9.37 -20.24
C LYS A 144 -0.15 -10.65 -19.44
N VAL A 145 -0.29 -10.61 -18.12
CA VAL A 145 -0.08 -11.77 -17.24
C VAL A 145 -1.13 -12.84 -17.51
N LYS A 146 -2.39 -12.47 -17.69
CA LYS A 146 -3.48 -13.40 -18.05
C LYS A 146 -3.17 -14.14 -19.35
N LYS A 147 -2.68 -13.43 -20.37
CA LYS A 147 -2.28 -14.02 -21.66
C LYS A 147 -1.11 -14.99 -21.53
N LEU A 148 -0.12 -14.67 -20.66
CA LEU A 148 1.08 -15.49 -20.49
C LEU A 148 0.86 -16.73 -19.63
N THR A 149 0.01 -16.65 -18.60
CA THR A 149 -0.08 -17.65 -17.54
C THR A 149 -1.48 -18.25 -17.35
N GLY A 150 -2.50 -17.66 -17.92
CA GLY A 150 -3.91 -18.01 -17.69
C GLY A 150 -4.44 -17.56 -16.32
N LYS A 151 -3.63 -16.91 -15.49
CA LYS A 151 -4.00 -16.52 -14.13
C LYS A 151 -4.42 -15.05 -14.07
N ASP A 152 -5.37 -14.75 -13.20
CA ASP A 152 -5.76 -13.38 -12.85
C ASP A 152 -4.87 -12.85 -11.73
N MET A 153 -4.51 -11.55 -11.80
CA MET A 153 -3.90 -10.85 -10.69
C MET A 153 -4.98 -10.19 -9.83
N ILE A 154 -4.83 -10.26 -8.51
CA ILE A 154 -5.76 -9.67 -7.55
C ILE A 154 -5.06 -8.72 -6.55
N LEU A 155 -3.76 -8.61 -6.59
CA LEU A 155 -2.95 -7.77 -5.70
C LEU A 155 -2.33 -6.64 -6.51
N PHE A 156 -2.49 -5.41 -6.06
CA PHE A 156 -1.89 -4.23 -6.69
C PHE A 156 -1.02 -3.49 -5.68
N ARG A 157 0.22 -3.20 -6.02
CA ARG A 157 1.07 -2.32 -5.24
C ARG A 157 1.33 -1.04 -6.03
N PRO A 158 0.95 0.13 -5.50
CA PRO A 158 1.23 1.38 -6.18
C PRO A 158 2.73 1.67 -6.20
N PRO A 159 3.30 2.08 -7.35
CA PRO A 159 4.68 2.55 -7.43
C PRO A 159 4.97 3.63 -6.40
N TYR A 160 6.18 3.60 -5.82
CA TYR A 160 6.63 4.54 -4.78
C TYR A 160 5.79 4.53 -3.49
N GLY A 161 4.84 3.60 -3.34
CA GLY A 161 3.84 3.66 -2.28
C GLY A 161 2.85 4.82 -2.44
N ASP A 162 2.78 5.44 -3.63
CA ASP A 162 2.00 6.64 -3.90
C ASP A 162 0.54 6.30 -4.23
N TYR A 163 -0.40 6.77 -3.41
CA TYR A 163 -1.83 6.51 -3.56
C TYR A 163 -2.69 7.66 -3.03
N ASN A 164 -3.93 7.66 -3.50
CA ASN A 164 -5.03 8.48 -3.00
C ASN A 164 -6.33 7.66 -2.99
N ASP A 165 -7.42 8.21 -2.45
CA ASP A 165 -8.71 7.52 -2.37
C ASP A 165 -9.27 7.13 -3.74
N THR A 166 -8.97 7.91 -4.79
CA THR A 166 -9.37 7.58 -6.16
C THR A 166 -8.75 6.26 -6.62
N LEU A 167 -7.44 6.08 -6.38
CA LEU A 167 -6.76 4.84 -6.72
C LEU A 167 -7.33 3.64 -5.94
N ILE A 168 -7.56 3.81 -4.62
CA ILE A 168 -8.09 2.73 -3.78
C ILE A 168 -9.46 2.28 -4.30
N ARG A 169 -10.36 3.23 -4.64
CA ARG A 169 -11.66 2.90 -5.24
C ARG A 169 -11.52 2.17 -6.57
N VAL A 170 -10.65 2.66 -7.47
CA VAL A 170 -10.38 2.00 -8.76
C VAL A 170 -9.87 0.58 -8.56
N CYS A 171 -9.00 0.34 -7.58
CA CYS A 171 -8.54 -1.02 -7.25
C CYS A 171 -9.73 -1.91 -6.85
N ARG A 172 -10.56 -1.48 -5.91
CA ARG A 172 -11.75 -2.24 -5.44
C ARG A 172 -12.74 -2.53 -6.57
N GLU A 173 -13.08 -1.53 -7.38
CA GLU A 173 -13.98 -1.67 -8.53
C GLU A 173 -13.50 -2.72 -9.54
N ASN A 174 -12.18 -2.87 -9.66
CA ASN A 174 -11.55 -3.85 -10.56
C ASN A 174 -11.11 -5.13 -9.81
N LYS A 175 -11.60 -5.36 -8.58
CA LYS A 175 -11.36 -6.56 -7.75
C LYS A 175 -9.90 -6.75 -7.36
N TYR A 176 -9.20 -5.66 -7.14
CA TYR A 176 -7.83 -5.64 -6.62
C TYR A 176 -7.79 -5.24 -5.15
N TYR A 177 -6.91 -5.89 -4.41
CA TYR A 177 -6.50 -5.48 -3.06
C TYR A 177 -5.26 -4.60 -3.19
N PRO A 178 -5.34 -3.30 -2.83
CA PRO A 178 -4.15 -2.42 -2.81
C PRO A 178 -3.28 -2.78 -1.61
N ILE A 179 -2.00 -3.07 -1.89
CA ILE A 179 -1.02 -3.58 -0.93
C ILE A 179 0.11 -2.58 -0.77
N GLN A 180 0.47 -2.31 0.47
CA GLN A 180 1.67 -1.62 0.90
C GLN A 180 2.62 -2.59 1.63
N TRP A 181 3.39 -2.09 2.60
CA TRP A 181 4.28 -2.85 3.46
C TRP A 181 4.44 -2.13 4.80
N ASP A 182 4.80 -2.86 5.83
CA ASP A 182 5.16 -2.33 7.15
C ASP A 182 6.64 -2.56 7.48
N VAL A 183 7.33 -3.43 6.72
CA VAL A 183 8.76 -3.71 6.87
C VAL A 183 9.48 -3.45 5.54
N ASP A 184 10.30 -2.40 5.49
CA ASP A 184 11.09 -2.04 4.30
C ASP A 184 12.54 -2.51 4.45
N SER A 185 12.99 -3.36 3.56
CA SER A 185 14.39 -3.85 3.53
C SER A 185 15.38 -2.74 3.15
N LEU A 186 14.93 -1.74 2.41
CA LEU A 186 15.73 -0.69 1.76
C LEU A 186 16.87 -1.25 0.87
N ASP A 187 16.68 -2.45 0.30
CA ASP A 187 17.63 -3.13 -0.58
C ASP A 187 17.96 -2.33 -1.85
N TRP A 188 17.02 -1.50 -2.30
CA TRP A 188 17.19 -0.56 -3.42
C TRP A 188 18.24 0.55 -3.16
N LYS A 189 18.73 0.70 -1.92
CA LYS A 189 19.80 1.65 -1.55
C LYS A 189 21.20 1.07 -1.67
N ASP A 190 21.35 -0.05 -2.33
CA ASP A 190 22.62 -0.76 -2.49
C ASP A 190 23.34 -1.09 -1.15
N TYR A 191 22.59 -1.26 -0.07
CA TYR A 191 23.13 -1.76 1.17
C TYR A 191 23.63 -3.20 1.00
N ASP A 192 24.71 -3.56 1.72
CA ASP A 192 25.20 -4.92 1.76
C ASP A 192 24.19 -5.92 2.35
N ALA A 193 24.39 -7.19 2.07
CA ALA A 193 23.48 -8.26 2.50
C ALA A 193 23.27 -8.27 4.02
N ALA A 194 24.31 -8.06 4.82
CA ALA A 194 24.22 -8.04 6.27
C ALA A 194 23.33 -6.87 6.77
N THR A 195 23.43 -5.72 6.13
CA THR A 195 22.59 -4.56 6.46
C THR A 195 21.12 -4.79 6.08
N ILE A 196 20.85 -5.39 4.91
CA ILE A 196 19.50 -5.77 4.49
C ILE A 196 18.87 -6.73 5.50
N ILE A 197 19.59 -7.80 5.85
CA ILE A 197 19.14 -8.79 6.84
C ILE A 197 18.80 -8.12 8.17
N ARG A 198 19.71 -7.31 8.72
CA ARG A 198 19.49 -6.61 9.98
C ARG A 198 18.28 -5.67 9.94
N ARG A 199 18.11 -4.91 8.83
CA ARG A 199 16.98 -3.99 8.66
C ARG A 199 15.64 -4.70 8.75
N VAL A 200 15.54 -5.87 8.15
CA VAL A 200 14.30 -6.66 8.21
C VAL A 200 14.16 -7.34 9.56
N THR A 201 15.19 -8.06 10.03
CA THR A 201 15.09 -8.93 11.21
C THR A 201 15.01 -8.19 12.54
N GLU A 202 15.48 -6.94 12.58
CA GLU A 202 15.43 -6.03 13.74
C GLU A 202 14.44 -4.86 13.54
N HIS A 203 13.61 -4.93 12.48
CA HIS A 203 12.63 -3.87 12.21
C HIS A 203 11.58 -3.84 13.33
N LYS A 204 11.30 -2.62 13.83
CA LYS A 204 10.37 -2.42 14.96
C LYS A 204 8.94 -2.90 14.74
N HIS A 205 8.52 -2.99 13.49
CA HIS A 205 7.19 -3.44 13.10
C HIS A 205 7.15 -4.92 12.72
N LEU A 206 8.31 -5.60 12.62
CA LEU A 206 8.30 -7.03 12.27
C LEU A 206 7.55 -7.85 13.32
N GLY A 207 6.45 -8.42 12.91
CA GLY A 207 5.56 -9.22 13.75
C GLY A 207 4.60 -10.07 12.93
N ASN A 208 3.64 -10.69 13.62
CA ASN A 208 2.59 -11.43 12.95
C ASN A 208 1.82 -10.53 11.98
N GLY A 209 1.58 -11.02 10.78
CA GLY A 209 0.89 -10.27 9.73
C GLY A 209 1.74 -9.29 8.93
N SER A 210 3.04 -9.16 9.20
CA SER A 210 3.92 -8.24 8.48
C SER A 210 4.06 -8.57 6.99
N ILE A 211 4.14 -7.51 6.19
CA ILE A 211 4.45 -7.56 4.76
C ILE A 211 5.80 -6.90 4.53
N ILE A 212 6.78 -7.70 4.10
CA ILE A 212 8.15 -7.26 3.86
C ILE A 212 8.31 -6.86 2.40
N LEU A 213 8.84 -5.65 2.15
CA LEU A 213 9.22 -5.17 0.83
C LEU A 213 10.69 -5.48 0.55
N CYS A 214 10.93 -6.13 -0.59
CA CYS A 214 12.21 -6.23 -1.28
C CYS A 214 12.02 -5.89 -2.76
N HIS A 215 13.13 -5.83 -3.52
CA HIS A 215 13.09 -5.58 -4.95
C HIS A 215 13.81 -6.71 -5.72
N ASN A 216 13.22 -7.10 -6.83
CA ASN A 216 13.89 -7.90 -7.85
C ASN A 216 14.82 -6.96 -8.64
N GLY A 217 16.08 -7.37 -8.84
CA GLY A 217 17.11 -6.54 -9.43
C GLY A 217 17.88 -5.67 -8.42
N GLY A 218 17.61 -5.82 -7.12
CA GLY A 218 18.43 -5.19 -6.07
C GLY A 218 19.79 -5.85 -5.96
N LYS A 219 20.87 -5.06 -5.92
CA LYS A 219 22.26 -5.51 -6.01
C LYS A 219 22.66 -6.64 -5.06
N HIS A 220 22.10 -6.64 -3.84
CA HIS A 220 22.42 -7.60 -2.79
C HIS A 220 21.20 -8.35 -2.25
N THR A 221 20.03 -8.21 -2.89
CA THR A 221 18.78 -8.83 -2.45
C THR A 221 18.88 -10.35 -2.47
N ALA A 222 19.29 -10.92 -3.60
CA ALA A 222 19.46 -12.36 -3.71
C ALA A 222 20.58 -12.91 -2.80
N GLU A 223 21.61 -12.14 -2.52
CA GLU A 223 22.69 -12.49 -1.60
C GLU A 223 22.17 -12.58 -0.15
N ALA A 224 21.34 -11.62 0.26
CA ALA A 224 20.77 -11.57 1.60
C ALA A 224 19.69 -12.64 1.85
N LEU A 225 18.98 -13.07 0.82
CA LEU A 225 17.70 -13.76 0.94
C LEU A 225 17.81 -15.11 1.67
N ASP A 226 18.82 -15.92 1.39
CA ASP A 226 18.98 -17.27 1.98
C ASP A 226 19.11 -17.20 3.52
N GLU A 227 19.95 -16.31 4.01
CA GLU A 227 20.15 -16.10 5.44
C GLU A 227 18.93 -15.40 6.07
N LEU A 228 18.36 -14.41 5.39
CA LEU A 228 17.14 -13.71 5.84
C LEU A 228 15.99 -14.69 6.09
N LEU A 229 15.70 -15.59 5.14
CA LEU A 229 14.65 -16.60 5.30
C LEU A 229 14.97 -17.57 6.44
N THR A 230 16.23 -17.95 6.60
CA THR A 230 16.67 -18.80 7.71
C THR A 230 16.41 -18.14 9.06
N ILE A 231 16.74 -16.87 9.22
CA ILE A 231 16.53 -16.12 10.48
C ILE A 231 15.04 -15.94 10.76
N LEU A 232 14.24 -15.54 9.76
CA LEU A 232 12.80 -15.36 9.93
C LEU A 232 12.10 -16.66 10.38
N LYS A 233 12.48 -17.81 9.80
CA LYS A 233 11.99 -19.12 10.25
C LYS A 233 12.45 -19.47 11.66
N LYS A 234 13.71 -19.19 12.03
CA LYS A 234 14.21 -19.40 13.40
C LYS A 234 13.48 -18.53 14.43
N LYS A 235 12.98 -17.35 14.03
CA LYS A 235 12.11 -16.51 14.87
C LYS A 235 10.68 -17.08 15.01
N GLY A 236 10.36 -18.17 14.35
CA GLY A 236 9.05 -18.85 14.43
C GLY A 236 8.05 -18.42 13.36
N PHE A 237 8.43 -17.55 12.42
CA PHE A 237 7.51 -17.11 11.38
C PHE A 237 7.31 -18.15 10.27
N GLN A 238 6.07 -18.32 9.86
CA GLN A 238 5.70 -19.01 8.65
C GLN A 238 5.56 -18.00 7.51
N LEU A 239 6.39 -18.15 6.46
CA LEU A 239 6.32 -17.27 5.29
C LEU A 239 5.28 -17.81 4.31
N VAL A 240 4.29 -16.97 3.98
CA VAL A 240 3.19 -17.27 3.05
C VAL A 240 3.08 -16.15 2.00
N PRO A 241 2.51 -16.41 0.80
CA PRO A 241 2.25 -15.34 -0.16
C PRO A 241 1.19 -14.38 0.39
N ILE A 242 1.19 -13.13 -0.08
CA ILE A 242 0.26 -12.09 0.42
C ILE A 242 -1.21 -12.54 0.24
N SER A 243 -1.53 -13.21 -0.86
CA SER A 243 -2.90 -13.70 -1.11
C SER A 243 -3.40 -14.71 -0.07
N ALA A 244 -2.49 -15.37 0.64
CA ALA A 244 -2.80 -16.28 1.73
C ALA A 244 -2.69 -15.63 3.12
N LEU A 245 -2.10 -14.44 3.20
CA LEU A 245 -1.99 -13.68 4.45
C LEU A 245 -3.20 -12.77 4.67
N ILE A 246 -3.68 -12.08 3.64
CA ILE A 246 -4.75 -11.08 3.75
C ILE A 246 -6.12 -11.71 4.02
N MET A 247 -6.93 -11.01 4.83
CA MET A 247 -8.33 -11.36 5.12
C MET A 247 -9.22 -10.74 4.04
N LYS A 248 -9.51 -11.51 2.98
CA LYS A 248 -10.23 -11.03 1.80
C LYS A 248 -11.65 -10.56 2.10
N ASP A 249 -12.31 -11.15 3.08
CA ASP A 249 -13.71 -10.89 3.43
C ASP A 249 -13.88 -9.67 4.36
N ASN A 250 -12.80 -9.18 4.96
CA ASN A 250 -12.81 -8.10 5.95
C ASN A 250 -12.13 -6.80 5.45
N TYR A 251 -11.81 -6.74 4.16
CA TYR A 251 -11.26 -5.54 3.55
C TYR A 251 -12.42 -4.72 2.97
N THR A 252 -12.85 -3.71 3.72
CA THR A 252 -13.92 -2.75 3.33
C THR A 252 -13.36 -1.36 3.10
#